data_cfa70eda3b4ecf6c48983e393c962559
#
_entry.id   cfa70eda3b4ecf6c48983e393c962559
#
_cell.length_a   1.000
_cell.length_b   1.000
_cell.length_c   1.000
_cell.angle_alpha   90.00
_cell.angle_beta   90.00
_cell.angle_gamma   90.00
#
_symmetry.space_group_name_H-M   'P 1'
#
loop_
_entity.id
_entity.type
_entity.pdbx_description
1 polymer ?
#
loop_
_entity_poly.entity_id
_entity_poly.type
_entity_poly.pdbx_seq_one_letter_code
_entity_poly.pdbx_strand_id
1 'polypeptide(L)'
;MTRPSLLALALLTLTACSPAGSGAGDAATVQVSGAICRPTPVGRQMTGCYLTLTSATADRLVSVASPGANLVQIHESRIESGMMMMQELRDGLPLPAGETVALAPGGNHLMLLGVKEPLVAGDTVALTLTFETSPAVEVTATVGQPAPAASSDRP
;
A
#
# COMPACT_ATOMS: atom_id res chain seq x y z
N MET A 1 -9.50 -79.59 36.06
CA MET A 1 -8.83 -79.41 34.77
C MET A 1 -9.36 -78.11 34.21
N THR A 2 -8.76 -76.99 34.55
CA THR A 2 -9.21 -75.62 34.12
C THR A 2 -8.03 -74.88 33.52
N ARG A 3 -8.16 -74.57 32.29
CA ARG A 3 -7.15 -73.73 31.56
C ARG A 3 -7.48 -72.26 31.70
N PRO A 4 -6.57 -71.40 32.08
CA PRO A 4 -6.79 -69.95 31.98
C PRO A 4 -6.35 -69.44 30.61
N SER A 5 -7.25 -68.74 29.96
CA SER A 5 -7.00 -67.98 28.74
C SER A 5 -6.29 -66.66 29.09
N LEU A 6 -5.11 -66.43 28.55
CA LEU A 6 -4.39 -65.19 28.59
C LEU A 6 -4.95 -64.26 27.50
N LEU A 7 -5.65 -63.20 27.88
CA LEU A 7 -5.97 -62.10 26.99
C LEU A 7 -4.76 -61.16 26.88
N ALA A 8 -4.18 -61.12 25.72
CA ALA A 8 -3.15 -60.13 25.36
C ALA A 8 -3.85 -58.83 24.96
N LEU A 9 -3.68 -57.80 25.78
CA LEU A 9 -4.16 -56.47 25.53
C LEU A 9 -3.11 -55.72 24.67
N ALA A 10 -3.37 -55.58 23.35
CA ALA A 10 -2.54 -54.81 22.44
C ALA A 10 -2.86 -53.32 22.62
N LEU A 11 -1.89 -52.55 23.20
CA LEU A 11 -1.95 -51.09 23.20
C LEU A 11 -1.57 -50.57 21.80
N LEU A 12 -2.54 -50.04 21.09
CA LEU A 12 -2.31 -49.24 19.89
C LEU A 12 -1.87 -47.83 20.35
N THR A 13 -0.59 -47.52 20.17
CA THR A 13 -0.11 -46.16 20.27
C THR A 13 -0.43 -45.39 19.01
N LEU A 14 -1.42 -44.49 19.05
CA LEU A 14 -1.67 -43.53 18.00
C LEU A 14 -0.55 -42.48 18.05
N THR A 15 0.38 -42.53 17.14
CA THR A 15 1.33 -41.45 16.86
C THR A 15 0.57 -40.34 16.16
N ALA A 16 0.23 -39.29 16.87
CA ALA A 16 -0.31 -38.07 16.28
C ALA A 16 0.82 -37.36 15.51
N CYS A 17 0.81 -37.47 14.17
CA CYS A 17 1.54 -36.59 13.29
C CYS A 17 0.89 -35.19 13.37
N SER A 18 1.49 -34.31 14.16
CA SER A 18 1.21 -32.88 14.01
C SER A 18 1.73 -32.42 12.65
N PRO A 19 0.89 -31.84 11.77
CA PRO A 19 1.42 -31.15 10.62
C PRO A 19 2.27 -29.98 11.13
N ALA A 20 3.56 -30.01 10.82
CA ALA A 20 4.41 -28.86 10.96
C ALA A 20 3.77 -27.73 10.14
N GLY A 21 3.19 -26.76 10.85
CA GLY A 21 2.76 -25.52 10.25
C GLY A 21 3.95 -24.91 9.57
N SER A 22 3.95 -24.93 8.24
CA SER A 22 4.84 -24.08 7.44
C SER A 22 4.50 -22.66 7.86
N GLY A 23 5.35 -22.07 8.70
CA GLY A 23 5.36 -20.65 8.91
C GLY A 23 5.66 -20.02 7.55
N ALA A 24 4.63 -19.66 6.81
CA ALA A 24 4.73 -18.61 5.85
C ALA A 24 5.19 -17.41 6.67
N GLY A 25 6.46 -17.05 6.56
CA GLY A 25 6.96 -15.81 7.14
C GLY A 25 5.98 -14.74 6.69
N ASP A 26 5.42 -14.00 7.64
CA ASP A 26 4.60 -12.84 7.35
C ASP A 26 5.43 -11.94 6.42
N ALA A 27 5.16 -12.04 5.11
CA ALA A 27 5.69 -11.09 4.16
C ALA A 27 5.21 -9.73 4.67
N ALA A 28 6.14 -8.88 5.04
CA ALA A 28 5.83 -7.58 5.59
C ALA A 28 4.86 -6.88 4.63
N THR A 29 3.63 -6.70 5.08
CA THR A 29 2.57 -6.14 4.25
C THR A 29 2.51 -4.64 4.52
N VAL A 30 2.60 -3.83 3.46
CA VAL A 30 2.39 -2.40 3.59
C VAL A 30 0.90 -2.14 3.74
N GLN A 31 0.53 -1.44 4.80
CA GLN A 31 -0.84 -0.98 5.04
C GLN A 31 -1.08 0.29 4.23
N VAL A 32 -2.18 0.32 3.47
CA VAL A 32 -2.60 1.47 2.67
C VAL A 32 -3.93 1.97 3.18
N SER A 33 -4.07 3.27 3.39
CA SER A 33 -5.32 3.89 3.84
C SER A 33 -5.54 5.25 3.22
N GLY A 34 -6.79 5.72 3.24
CA GLY A 34 -7.18 7.07 2.82
C GLY A 34 -6.91 7.38 1.35
N ALA A 35 -6.94 6.37 0.47
CA ALA A 35 -6.67 6.58 -0.95
C ALA A 35 -7.76 7.46 -1.60
N ILE A 36 -7.35 8.63 -2.09
CA ILE A 36 -8.23 9.61 -2.72
C ILE A 36 -7.50 10.31 -3.86
N CYS A 37 -8.18 10.51 -4.99
CA CYS A 37 -7.70 11.28 -6.13
C CYS A 37 -8.53 12.56 -6.28
N ARG A 38 -7.94 13.63 -6.79
CA ARG A 38 -8.70 14.84 -7.16
C ARG A 38 -9.47 14.61 -8.46
N PRO A 39 -10.61 15.27 -8.65
CA PRO A 39 -11.23 15.37 -9.97
C PRO A 39 -10.22 15.94 -10.99
N THR A 40 -10.29 15.47 -12.22
CA THR A 40 -9.45 16.00 -13.31
C THR A 40 -9.88 17.42 -13.65
N PRO A 41 -8.97 18.42 -13.62
CA PRO A 41 -9.34 19.76 -14.05
C PRO A 41 -9.76 19.79 -15.51
N VAL A 42 -10.73 20.63 -15.84
CA VAL A 42 -11.27 20.77 -17.19
C VAL A 42 -10.15 21.03 -18.22
N GLY A 43 -10.13 20.24 -19.28
CA GLY A 43 -9.12 20.33 -20.35
C GLY A 43 -7.74 19.80 -19.98
N ARG A 44 -7.60 19.12 -18.84
CA ARG A 44 -6.36 18.47 -18.40
C ARG A 44 -6.51 16.95 -18.40
N GLN A 45 -5.43 16.26 -18.68
CA GLN A 45 -5.34 14.80 -18.59
C GLN A 45 -4.38 14.39 -17.47
N MET A 46 -4.41 15.12 -16.36
CA MET A 46 -3.57 14.84 -15.19
C MET A 46 -4.31 15.16 -13.91
N THR A 47 -4.01 14.39 -12.88
CA THR A 47 -4.53 14.64 -11.53
C THR A 47 -3.61 14.08 -10.46
N GLY A 48 -3.77 14.57 -9.23
CA GLY A 48 -3.03 14.08 -8.06
C GLY A 48 -3.85 13.11 -7.24
N CYS A 49 -3.20 12.04 -6.77
CA CYS A 49 -3.75 11.10 -5.80
C CYS A 49 -2.91 11.09 -4.52
N TYR A 50 -3.56 10.80 -3.43
CA TYR A 50 -3.03 10.85 -2.07
C TYR A 50 -3.43 9.60 -1.32
N LEU A 51 -2.61 9.16 -0.41
CA LEU A 51 -2.86 7.99 0.46
C LEU A 51 -1.85 7.97 1.59
N THR A 52 -2.05 7.09 2.54
CA THR A 52 -1.15 6.90 3.66
C THR A 52 -0.59 5.48 3.62
N LEU A 53 0.71 5.34 3.81
CA LEU A 53 1.44 4.08 3.81
C LEU A 53 2.07 3.84 5.18
N THR A 54 1.96 2.62 5.69
CA THR A 54 2.66 2.19 6.90
C THR A 54 3.23 0.80 6.66
N SER A 55 4.53 0.64 6.83
CA SER A 55 5.21 -0.64 6.70
C SER A 55 5.78 -1.07 8.06
N ALA A 56 5.63 -2.34 8.43
CA ALA A 56 6.21 -2.87 9.65
C ALA A 56 7.74 -2.97 9.58
N THR A 57 8.28 -3.13 8.38
CA THR A 57 9.73 -3.18 8.08
C THR A 57 10.11 -2.06 7.14
N ALA A 58 11.39 -1.67 7.13
CA ALA A 58 11.87 -0.70 6.16
C ALA A 58 11.64 -1.22 4.73
N ASP A 59 11.04 -0.38 3.89
CA ASP A 59 10.71 -0.69 2.49
C ASP A 59 10.77 0.59 1.63
N ARG A 60 10.36 0.49 0.39
CA ARG A 60 10.30 1.60 -0.56
C ARG A 60 9.16 1.39 -1.55
N LEU A 61 8.33 2.40 -1.75
CA LEU A 61 7.39 2.42 -2.87
C LEU A 61 8.17 2.77 -4.14
N VAL A 62 8.40 1.81 -5.01
CA VAL A 62 9.26 1.99 -6.21
C VAL A 62 8.48 2.42 -7.44
N SER A 63 7.23 2.00 -7.59
CA SER A 63 6.38 2.41 -8.71
C SER A 63 4.90 2.28 -8.39
N VAL A 64 4.10 2.99 -9.15
CA VAL A 64 2.64 2.91 -9.12
C VAL A 64 2.12 2.85 -10.55
N ALA A 65 1.11 2.01 -10.77
CA ALA A 65 0.42 1.91 -12.05
C ALA A 65 -1.09 2.11 -11.88
N SER A 66 -1.76 2.53 -12.94
CA SER A 66 -3.22 2.64 -12.99
C SER A 66 -3.69 2.31 -14.40
N PRO A 67 -4.71 1.47 -14.58
CA PRO A 67 -5.30 1.23 -15.90
C PRO A 67 -5.99 2.47 -16.47
N GLY A 68 -6.38 3.42 -15.62
CA GLY A 68 -7.03 4.69 -15.99
C GLY A 68 -6.09 5.80 -16.44
N ALA A 69 -4.78 5.61 -16.37
CA ALA A 69 -3.78 6.60 -16.78
C ALA A 69 -2.66 5.95 -17.62
N ASN A 70 -1.96 6.75 -18.42
CA ASN A 70 -0.83 6.26 -19.20
C ASN A 70 0.43 6.07 -18.33
N LEU A 71 0.59 6.90 -17.33
CA LEU A 71 1.75 6.90 -16.42
C LEU A 71 1.34 7.41 -15.05
N VAL A 72 1.92 6.83 -14.00
CA VAL A 72 1.83 7.36 -12.64
C VAL A 72 3.25 7.62 -12.14
N GLN A 73 3.49 8.83 -11.65
CA GLN A 73 4.77 9.21 -11.06
C GLN A 73 4.62 9.51 -9.56
N ILE A 74 5.66 9.24 -8.81
CA ILE A 74 5.74 9.62 -7.40
C ILE A 74 6.45 10.97 -7.36
N HIS A 75 5.78 12.00 -6.82
CA HIS A 75 6.30 13.36 -6.74
C HIS A 75 6.41 13.83 -5.30
N GLU A 76 7.38 14.70 -5.07
CA GLU A 76 7.51 15.51 -3.87
C GLU A 76 7.27 16.98 -4.21
N SER A 77 6.44 17.65 -3.42
CA SER A 77 6.33 19.12 -3.43
C SER A 77 7.02 19.67 -2.21
N ARG A 78 7.85 20.69 -2.39
CA ARG A 78 8.54 21.40 -1.30
C ARG A 78 8.67 22.88 -1.61
N ILE A 79 8.83 23.69 -0.58
CA ILE A 79 9.08 25.11 -0.74
C ILE A 79 10.58 25.33 -0.69
N GLU A 80 11.14 25.86 -1.78
CA GLU A 80 12.53 26.30 -1.88
C GLU A 80 12.57 27.79 -2.20
N SER A 81 13.24 28.57 -1.38
CA SER A 81 13.37 30.03 -1.58
C SER A 81 12.02 30.76 -1.80
N GLY A 82 10.97 30.32 -1.11
CA GLY A 82 9.63 30.88 -1.22
C GLY A 82 8.82 30.44 -2.45
N MET A 83 9.37 29.55 -3.28
CA MET A 83 8.69 28.98 -4.43
C MET A 83 8.36 27.51 -4.18
N MET A 84 7.17 27.08 -4.64
CA MET A 84 6.82 25.67 -4.60
C MET A 84 7.51 24.94 -5.76
N MET A 85 8.38 24.03 -5.40
CA MET A 85 9.07 23.13 -6.34
C MET A 85 8.42 21.76 -6.30
N MET A 86 8.28 21.14 -7.46
CA MET A 86 7.75 19.79 -7.60
C MET A 86 8.80 18.92 -8.31
N GLN A 87 9.13 17.80 -7.72
CA GLN A 87 10.19 16.91 -8.21
C GLN A 87 9.69 15.46 -8.23
N GLU A 88 9.99 14.74 -9.31
CA GLU A 88 9.79 13.30 -9.38
C GLU A 88 10.80 12.57 -8.50
N LEU A 89 10.31 11.68 -7.65
CA LEU A 89 11.12 10.75 -6.87
C LEU A 89 11.42 9.48 -7.69
N ARG A 90 12.40 9.56 -8.56
CA ARG A 90 12.76 8.46 -9.49
C ARG A 90 13.25 7.21 -8.77
N ASP A 91 13.87 7.39 -7.62
CA ASP A 91 14.34 6.29 -6.77
C ASP A 91 13.22 5.74 -5.85
N GLY A 92 11.99 6.25 -6.00
CA GLY A 92 10.84 5.87 -5.19
C GLY A 92 10.77 6.60 -3.85
N LEU A 93 9.74 6.29 -3.06
CA LEU A 93 9.46 6.90 -1.76
C LEU A 93 9.88 5.95 -0.64
N PRO A 94 10.85 6.31 0.22
CA PRO A 94 11.25 5.49 1.36
C PRO A 94 10.11 5.33 2.38
N LEU A 95 9.98 4.13 2.93
CA LEU A 95 9.03 3.77 3.98
C LEU A 95 9.84 3.24 5.19
N PRO A 96 10.16 4.09 6.18
CA PRO A 96 10.84 3.64 7.38
C PRO A 96 9.99 2.65 8.17
N ALA A 97 10.63 1.70 8.86
CA ALA A 97 9.95 0.67 9.63
C ALA A 97 9.08 1.26 10.75
N GLY A 98 7.82 0.90 10.78
CA GLY A 98 6.86 1.32 11.80
C GLY A 98 6.38 2.77 11.68
N GLU A 99 6.88 3.53 10.70
CA GLU A 99 6.47 4.91 10.49
C GLU A 99 5.33 5.02 9.48
N THR A 100 4.49 6.02 9.68
CA THR A 100 3.42 6.38 8.75
C THR A 100 3.92 7.44 7.79
N VAL A 101 3.92 7.12 6.49
CA VAL A 101 4.29 8.05 5.41
C VAL A 101 3.01 8.51 4.71
N ALA A 102 2.69 9.79 4.84
CA ALA A 102 1.53 10.39 4.21
C ALA A 102 1.91 11.02 2.85
N LEU A 103 1.14 10.66 1.82
CA LEU A 103 1.09 11.40 0.58
C LEU A 103 -0.09 12.36 0.68
N ALA A 104 0.18 13.67 0.69
CA ALA A 104 -0.81 14.70 0.96
C ALA A 104 -0.56 15.96 0.10
N PRO A 105 -1.58 16.81 -0.09
CA PRO A 105 -1.38 18.08 -0.80
C PRO A 105 -0.26 18.91 -0.18
N GLY A 106 0.65 19.39 -1.03
CA GLY A 106 1.82 20.18 -0.59
C GLY A 106 3.03 19.36 -0.14
N GLY A 107 2.94 18.03 -0.16
CA GLY A 107 4.03 17.10 0.14
C GLY A 107 4.17 16.04 -0.95
N ASN A 108 4.49 14.83 -0.53
CA ASN A 108 4.53 13.68 -1.44
C ASN A 108 3.14 13.40 -2.02
N HIS A 109 3.07 13.01 -3.28
CA HIS A 109 1.82 12.66 -3.96
C HIS A 109 2.07 11.78 -5.19
N LEU A 110 1.02 11.12 -5.65
CA LEU A 110 1.02 10.40 -6.91
C LEU A 110 0.45 11.31 -8.00
N MET A 111 1.19 11.49 -9.08
CA MET A 111 0.73 12.25 -10.24
C MET A 111 0.32 11.28 -11.36
N LEU A 112 -0.96 11.25 -11.67
CA LEU A 112 -1.50 10.52 -12.80
C LEU A 112 -1.39 11.38 -14.06
N LEU A 113 -0.76 10.85 -15.09
CA LEU A 113 -0.51 11.52 -16.38
C LEU A 113 -1.18 10.75 -17.50
N GLY A 114 -1.77 11.47 -18.45
CA GLY A 114 -2.52 10.88 -19.54
C GLY A 114 -3.73 10.11 -19.03
N VAL A 115 -4.52 10.73 -18.16
CA VAL A 115 -5.79 10.19 -17.68
C VAL A 115 -6.72 10.00 -18.87
N LYS A 116 -7.18 8.77 -19.09
CA LYS A 116 -7.90 8.37 -20.30
C LYS A 116 -9.30 8.97 -20.39
N GLU A 117 -9.96 9.09 -19.26
CA GLU A 117 -11.29 9.70 -19.13
C GLU A 117 -11.30 10.70 -17.98
N PRO A 118 -11.95 11.86 -18.13
CA PRO A 118 -12.03 12.82 -17.04
C PRO A 118 -12.66 12.20 -15.78
N LEU A 119 -11.94 12.33 -14.67
CA LEU A 119 -12.42 11.86 -13.36
C LEU A 119 -13.29 12.93 -12.69
N VAL A 120 -14.46 12.53 -12.22
CA VAL A 120 -15.36 13.39 -11.48
C VAL A 120 -15.58 12.88 -10.05
N ALA A 121 -16.06 13.74 -9.16
CA ALA A 121 -16.32 13.35 -7.79
C ALA A 121 -17.30 12.18 -7.70
N GLY A 122 -16.95 11.16 -6.95
CA GLY A 122 -17.70 9.91 -6.81
C GLY A 122 -17.16 8.75 -7.65
N ASP A 123 -16.29 9.02 -8.63
CA ASP A 123 -15.61 7.98 -9.38
C ASP A 123 -14.60 7.23 -8.51
N THR A 124 -14.06 6.13 -9.06
CA THR A 124 -12.98 5.36 -8.43
C THR A 124 -11.82 5.16 -9.39
N VAL A 125 -10.62 5.07 -8.84
CA VAL A 125 -9.37 4.84 -9.58
C VAL A 125 -8.67 3.64 -8.97
N ALA A 126 -8.40 2.61 -9.78
CA ALA A 126 -7.58 1.49 -9.39
C ALA A 126 -6.10 1.87 -9.46
N LEU A 127 -5.35 1.61 -8.40
CA LEU A 127 -3.91 1.83 -8.30
C LEU A 127 -3.23 0.52 -7.89
N THR A 128 -2.15 0.17 -8.55
CA THR A 128 -1.27 -0.95 -8.17
C THR A 128 0.03 -0.36 -7.66
N LEU A 129 0.31 -0.52 -6.39
CA LEU A 129 1.52 -0.06 -5.72
C LEU A 129 2.55 -1.19 -5.69
N THR A 130 3.75 -0.93 -6.19
CA THR A 130 4.86 -1.90 -6.19
C THR A 130 5.94 -1.44 -5.23
N PHE A 131 6.33 -2.34 -4.33
CA PHE A 131 7.34 -2.08 -3.31
C PHE A 131 8.64 -2.82 -3.63
N GLU A 132 9.73 -2.41 -2.99
CA GLU A 132 11.04 -3.02 -3.18
C GLU A 132 11.11 -4.43 -2.59
N THR A 133 10.55 -4.63 -1.41
CA THR A 133 10.61 -5.90 -0.67
C THR A 133 9.24 -6.52 -0.41
N SER A 134 8.22 -5.73 -0.16
CA SER A 134 6.86 -6.22 0.11
C SER A 134 6.12 -6.58 -1.17
N PRO A 135 5.13 -7.48 -1.10
CA PRO A 135 4.24 -7.76 -2.22
C PRO A 135 3.54 -6.50 -2.71
N ALA A 136 3.23 -6.47 -4.01
CA ALA A 136 2.44 -5.38 -4.59
C ALA A 136 1.04 -5.34 -3.97
N VAL A 137 0.51 -4.13 -3.77
CA VAL A 137 -0.82 -3.88 -3.20
C VAL A 137 -1.70 -3.18 -4.21
N GLU A 138 -2.88 -3.74 -4.45
CA GLU A 138 -3.93 -3.09 -5.23
C GLU A 138 -4.84 -2.30 -4.28
N VAL A 139 -5.13 -1.05 -4.64
CA VAL A 139 -6.00 -0.18 -3.88
C VAL A 139 -6.95 0.58 -4.80
N THR A 140 -8.18 0.77 -4.35
CA THR A 140 -9.17 1.60 -5.03
C THR A 140 -9.25 2.95 -4.34
N ALA A 141 -8.82 4.00 -5.03
CA ALA A 141 -8.94 5.37 -4.56
C ALA A 141 -10.30 5.95 -4.97
N THR A 142 -10.94 6.70 -4.09
CA THR A 142 -12.15 7.46 -4.43
C THR A 142 -11.76 8.80 -5.06
N VAL A 143 -12.59 9.33 -5.96
CA VAL A 143 -12.38 10.67 -6.52
C VAL A 143 -13.17 11.70 -5.71
N GLY A 144 -12.46 12.71 -5.19
CA GLY A 144 -13.03 13.73 -4.34
C GLY A 144 -12.01 14.79 -3.93
N GLN A 145 -12.36 15.59 -2.92
CA GLN A 145 -11.43 16.57 -2.36
C GLN A 145 -10.62 15.92 -1.24
N PRO A 146 -9.30 15.83 -1.38
CA PRO A 146 -8.44 15.36 -0.29
C PRO A 146 -8.52 16.34 0.89
N ALA A 147 -8.42 15.79 2.10
CA ALA A 147 -8.23 16.64 3.28
C ALA A 147 -6.95 17.48 3.11
N PRO A 148 -6.93 18.72 3.57
CA PRO A 148 -5.70 19.50 3.62
C PRO A 148 -4.66 18.72 4.45
N ALA A 149 -3.39 18.84 4.06
CA ALA A 149 -2.31 18.29 4.88
C ALA A 149 -2.49 18.83 6.32
N ALA A 150 -2.43 17.95 7.31
CA ALA A 150 -2.41 18.40 8.69
C ALA A 150 -1.23 19.37 8.82
N SER A 151 -1.54 20.63 9.04
CA SER A 151 -0.50 21.61 9.37
C SER A 151 0.16 21.09 10.65
N SER A 152 1.43 20.74 10.56
CA SER A 152 2.24 20.52 11.74
C SER A 152 2.49 21.90 12.38
N ASP A 153 1.46 22.44 13.02
CA ASP A 153 1.65 23.48 14.03
C ASP A 153 2.37 22.80 15.20
N ARG A 154 3.68 22.84 15.12
CA ARG A 154 4.50 22.58 16.30
C ARG A 154 4.70 23.93 16.96
N PRO A 155 4.28 24.10 18.24
CA PRO A 155 4.56 25.30 19.02
C PRO A 155 6.06 25.54 19.19
#